data_54a31a73fa2508b99ba248969f302f90
#
_entry.id   54a31a73fa2508b99ba248969f302f90
#
_cell.length_a   1.000
_cell.length_b   1.000
_cell.length_c   1.000
_cell.angle_alpha   90.00
_cell.angle_beta   90.00
_cell.angle_gamma   90.00
#
_symmetry.space_group_name_H-M   'P 1'
#
loop_
_entity.id
_entity.type
_entity.pdbx_description
1 polymer ?
#
loop_
_entity_poly.entity_id
_entity_poly.type
_entity_poly.pdbx_seq_one_letter_code
_entity_poly.pdbx_strand_id
1 'polypeptide(L)'
;MNRVLRKRLGRELKTNFARYLALVLLIVMGMYIIVSVVASADTIIDGTAEHGKQNKVEDGQFGVFIPLTDEQEKEITDKGITLEQHFSIDVTAKDGSKLRVFRKRNDIDLIELDSGRLAEKKGEAVVEKRYSEEHSLSVGDKLTAGGVEFEIVGIGTTPDYDTPFENFSDTAVSSKGFGLLFVSDDQYDYFKNDCEQKAEDLCYAYRLNGKATDDELKEMIEDFDFDYKKVTDKYYLETIKDVLKQRDDISNGIDKLYDGSQTLKDGVKDLSEGADALYDAMGGLYEGAKALPEGANGITAGVKAAYDGSKDLSEGARSAYSGAESLANGIDSFKKHADELLDEVFTIDLDNLTMFVKKGDNVRIAGAAGDVVMNKYAGLGVGVILMALLTYVISVFVIHQIQRESSVIGALYALGAKKKALIRHYVTLPTIVAFVGGIIGAVIGFSPVGIDYQLLDSYAYSSLPDFTPVYPLYLIIYSVVMPPVVSFIVNTLVINKRLSQTALSLIRNEQKTGHYSRVKIKSRNFIRRFQ
;
A
#
# COMPACT_ATOMS: atom_id res chain seq x y z
N MET A 1 -36.67 -28.39 10.63
CA MET A 1 -35.69 -28.96 11.58
C MET A 1 -36.45 -29.54 12.75
N ASN A 2 -36.26 -30.82 13.08
CA ASN A 2 -37.00 -31.48 14.16
C ASN A 2 -36.84 -30.74 15.51
N ARG A 3 -37.92 -30.61 16.28
CA ARG A 3 -37.95 -29.94 17.60
C ARG A 3 -36.86 -30.46 18.56
N VAL A 4 -36.46 -31.75 18.41
CA VAL A 4 -35.39 -32.41 19.16
C VAL A 4 -34.01 -31.85 18.84
N LEU A 5 -33.68 -31.66 17.55
CA LEU A 5 -32.39 -31.10 17.11
C LEU A 5 -32.21 -29.65 17.55
N ARG A 6 -33.28 -28.86 17.62
CA ARG A 6 -33.25 -27.48 18.14
C ARG A 6 -32.92 -27.42 19.64
N LYS A 7 -33.53 -28.29 20.46
CA LYS A 7 -33.25 -28.37 21.90
C LYS A 7 -31.78 -28.81 22.18
N ARG A 8 -31.21 -29.61 21.24
CA ARG A 8 -29.85 -30.07 21.34
C ARG A 8 -28.81 -28.94 21.13
N LEU A 9 -29.06 -27.97 20.21
CA LEU A 9 -28.17 -26.85 19.97
C LEU A 9 -27.93 -26.03 21.27
N GLY A 10 -28.97 -25.72 22.03
CA GLY A 10 -28.80 -24.98 23.29
C GLY A 10 -28.03 -25.72 24.38
N ARG A 11 -28.19 -27.06 24.46
CA ARG A 11 -27.39 -27.90 25.38
C ARG A 11 -25.95 -27.95 24.95
N GLU A 12 -25.68 -28.10 23.67
CA GLU A 12 -24.36 -28.14 23.07
C GLU A 12 -23.59 -26.86 23.31
N LEU A 13 -24.23 -25.70 23.10
CA LEU A 13 -23.65 -24.39 23.42
C LEU A 13 -23.27 -24.31 24.91
N LYS A 14 -24.18 -24.74 25.80
CA LYS A 14 -23.94 -24.69 27.25
C LYS A 14 -22.81 -25.63 27.70
N THR A 15 -22.76 -26.84 27.15
CA THR A 15 -21.74 -27.85 27.51
C THR A 15 -20.34 -27.48 26.98
N ASN A 16 -20.24 -26.79 25.84
CA ASN A 16 -19.00 -26.39 25.21
C ASN A 16 -18.81 -24.86 25.21
N PHE A 17 -19.40 -24.16 26.18
CA PHE A 17 -19.46 -22.68 26.20
C PHE A 17 -18.08 -22.04 26.04
N ALA A 18 -17.08 -22.45 26.81
CA ALA A 18 -15.72 -21.90 26.74
C ALA A 18 -15.09 -22.00 25.34
N ARG A 19 -15.37 -23.10 24.61
CA ARG A 19 -14.88 -23.28 23.24
C ARG A 19 -15.55 -22.34 22.27
N TYR A 20 -16.88 -22.24 22.32
CA TYR A 20 -17.63 -21.34 21.44
C TYR A 20 -17.31 -19.87 21.75
N LEU A 21 -17.10 -19.54 23.05
CA LEU A 21 -16.64 -18.22 23.45
C LEU A 21 -15.26 -17.89 22.83
N ALA A 22 -14.29 -18.81 22.92
CA ALA A 22 -12.99 -18.63 22.31
C ALA A 22 -13.08 -18.42 20.78
N LEU A 23 -13.98 -19.16 20.11
CA LEU A 23 -14.22 -19.01 18.67
C LEU A 23 -14.91 -17.67 18.33
N VAL A 24 -15.85 -17.20 19.16
CA VAL A 24 -16.45 -15.87 19.01
C VAL A 24 -15.36 -14.80 19.15
N LEU A 25 -14.52 -14.88 20.19
CA LEU A 25 -13.44 -13.92 20.42
C LEU A 25 -12.43 -13.87 19.25
N LEU A 26 -12.14 -15.02 18.67
CA LEU A 26 -11.25 -15.13 17.52
C LEU A 26 -11.84 -14.42 16.29
N ILE A 27 -13.15 -14.58 16.03
CA ILE A 27 -13.84 -13.88 14.93
C ILE A 27 -13.99 -12.38 15.25
N VAL A 28 -14.28 -12.03 16.49
CA VAL A 28 -14.34 -10.63 16.95
C VAL A 28 -13.02 -9.93 16.66
N MET A 29 -11.89 -10.54 17.01
CA MET A 29 -10.57 -9.98 16.76
C MET A 29 -10.29 -9.82 15.25
N GLY A 30 -10.62 -10.82 14.44
CA GLY A 30 -10.45 -10.74 12.99
C GLY A 30 -11.31 -9.64 12.36
N MET A 31 -12.59 -9.55 12.74
CA MET A 31 -13.51 -8.51 12.23
C MET A 31 -13.17 -7.12 12.76
N TYR A 32 -12.72 -7.02 14.01
CA TYR A 32 -12.21 -5.77 14.57
C TYR A 32 -11.09 -5.18 13.69
N ILE A 33 -10.05 -5.98 13.39
CA ILE A 33 -8.92 -5.51 12.58
C ILE A 33 -9.38 -5.09 11.17
N ILE A 34 -10.22 -5.91 10.52
CA ILE A 34 -10.68 -5.62 9.15
C ILE A 34 -11.50 -4.33 9.13
N VAL A 35 -12.46 -4.21 10.04
CA VAL A 35 -13.37 -3.05 10.07
C VAL A 35 -12.64 -1.78 10.45
N SER A 36 -11.74 -1.83 11.46
CA SER A 36 -10.97 -0.65 11.86
C SER A 36 -10.07 -0.13 10.75
N VAL A 37 -9.30 -1.01 10.08
CA VAL A 37 -8.39 -0.62 8.99
C VAL A 37 -9.16 -0.07 7.78
N VAL A 38 -10.27 -0.70 7.39
CA VAL A 38 -11.03 -0.26 6.23
C VAL A 38 -11.82 1.02 6.53
N ALA A 39 -12.41 1.15 7.73
CA ALA A 39 -13.15 2.36 8.10
C ALA A 39 -12.24 3.57 8.30
N SER A 40 -11.04 3.39 8.88
CA SER A 40 -10.06 4.47 8.96
C SER A 40 -9.57 4.91 7.58
N ALA A 41 -9.34 3.95 6.66
CA ALA A 41 -8.98 4.28 5.28
C ALA A 41 -10.08 5.08 4.57
N ASP A 42 -11.36 4.67 4.72
CA ASP A 42 -12.48 5.45 4.17
C ASP A 42 -12.57 6.85 4.80
N THR A 43 -12.31 6.96 6.10
CA THR A 43 -12.31 8.26 6.80
C THR A 43 -11.25 9.20 6.22
N ILE A 44 -10.03 8.72 5.95
CA ILE A 44 -8.98 9.53 5.31
C ILE A 44 -9.36 9.88 3.87
N ILE A 45 -9.83 8.92 3.08
CA ILE A 45 -10.18 9.14 1.67
C ILE A 45 -11.29 10.19 1.53
N ASP A 46 -12.38 10.03 2.30
CA ASP A 46 -13.51 10.94 2.26
C ASP A 46 -13.16 12.29 2.90
N GLY A 47 -12.36 12.26 3.98
CA GLY A 47 -11.90 13.45 4.69
C GLY A 47 -11.00 14.34 3.83
N THR A 48 -9.99 13.77 3.15
CA THR A 48 -9.10 14.53 2.24
C THR A 48 -9.87 15.07 1.03
N ALA A 49 -10.84 14.30 0.51
CA ALA A 49 -11.67 14.79 -0.59
C ALA A 49 -12.53 16.00 -0.17
N GLU A 50 -13.12 15.96 1.04
CA GLU A 50 -13.92 17.07 1.56
C GLU A 50 -13.03 18.26 1.97
N HIS A 51 -11.87 18.03 2.61
CA HIS A 51 -10.86 19.04 2.92
C HIS A 51 -10.44 19.79 1.65
N GLY A 52 -10.08 19.06 0.59
CA GLY A 52 -9.73 19.67 -0.68
C GLY A 52 -10.87 20.47 -1.33
N LYS A 53 -12.12 19.99 -1.20
CA LYS A 53 -13.27 20.72 -1.74
C LYS A 53 -13.58 22.00 -0.97
N GLN A 54 -13.58 21.95 0.36
CA GLN A 54 -13.88 23.09 1.22
C GLN A 54 -12.82 24.17 1.09
N ASN A 55 -11.54 23.77 1.01
CA ASN A 55 -10.40 24.66 0.93
C ASN A 55 -9.95 24.93 -0.51
N LYS A 56 -10.82 24.67 -1.49
CA LYS A 56 -10.62 25.00 -2.90
C LYS A 56 -9.29 24.46 -3.44
N VAL A 57 -9.00 23.18 -3.20
CA VAL A 57 -7.76 22.57 -3.67
C VAL A 57 -7.52 22.83 -5.15
N GLU A 58 -6.27 23.06 -5.51
CA GLU A 58 -5.82 23.28 -6.89
C GLU A 58 -6.22 22.13 -7.83
N ASP A 59 -6.42 22.41 -9.11
CA ASP A 59 -6.48 21.41 -10.16
C ASP A 59 -5.08 21.05 -10.67
N GLY A 60 -4.10 21.91 -10.39
CA GLY A 60 -2.69 21.71 -10.60
C GLY A 60 -1.89 22.97 -10.32
N GLN A 61 -0.59 22.84 -10.47
CA GLN A 61 0.36 23.95 -10.30
C GLN A 61 1.43 23.94 -11.38
N PHE A 62 1.99 25.10 -11.64
CA PHE A 62 3.13 25.24 -12.54
C PHE A 62 4.16 26.22 -11.99
N GLY A 63 5.42 25.92 -12.24
CA GLY A 63 6.54 26.76 -11.91
C GLY A 63 7.00 27.55 -13.13
N VAL A 64 7.53 28.75 -12.90
CA VAL A 64 8.08 29.62 -13.94
C VAL A 64 9.46 30.15 -13.56
N PHE A 65 10.29 30.46 -14.55
CA PHE A 65 11.58 31.12 -14.32
C PHE A 65 11.43 32.57 -13.92
N ILE A 66 10.45 33.25 -14.49
CA ILE A 66 10.14 34.67 -14.24
C ILE A 66 8.63 34.77 -14.05
N PRO A 67 8.16 35.54 -13.06
CA PRO A 67 6.74 35.76 -12.85
C PRO A 67 6.02 36.18 -14.14
N LEU A 68 4.81 35.68 -14.34
CA LEU A 68 3.96 36.12 -15.43
C LEU A 68 3.70 37.63 -15.33
N THR A 69 3.52 38.30 -16.46
CA THR A 69 3.08 39.68 -16.50
C THR A 69 1.58 39.79 -16.18
N ASP A 70 1.13 40.96 -15.77
CA ASP A 70 -0.30 41.24 -15.50
C ASP A 70 -1.17 40.91 -16.74
N GLU A 71 -0.65 41.14 -17.96
CA GLU A 71 -1.34 40.79 -19.21
C GLU A 71 -1.46 39.30 -19.39
N GLN A 72 -0.41 38.53 -19.12
CA GLN A 72 -0.39 37.05 -19.21
C GLN A 72 -1.31 36.41 -18.16
N GLU A 73 -1.25 36.87 -16.91
CA GLU A 73 -2.17 36.42 -15.85
C GLU A 73 -3.63 36.73 -16.21
N LYS A 74 -3.87 37.93 -16.82
CA LYS A 74 -5.20 38.29 -17.29
C LYS A 74 -5.67 37.40 -18.45
N GLU A 75 -4.81 37.07 -19.40
CA GLU A 75 -5.17 36.19 -20.51
C GLU A 75 -5.60 34.80 -20.00
N ILE A 76 -4.91 34.25 -18.99
CA ILE A 76 -5.28 33.00 -18.34
C ILE A 76 -6.65 33.13 -17.65
N THR A 77 -6.86 34.23 -16.89
CA THR A 77 -8.10 34.43 -16.14
C THR A 77 -9.29 34.71 -17.04
N ASP A 78 -9.11 35.36 -18.18
CA ASP A 78 -10.14 35.59 -19.19
C ASP A 78 -10.66 34.27 -19.84
N LYS A 79 -9.84 33.21 -19.82
CA LYS A 79 -10.27 31.84 -20.18
C LYS A 79 -11.13 31.19 -19.08
N GLY A 80 -11.33 31.85 -17.95
CA GLY A 80 -12.11 31.37 -16.82
C GLY A 80 -11.33 30.45 -15.86
N ILE A 81 -10.01 30.49 -15.94
CA ILE A 81 -9.11 29.79 -15.01
C ILE A 81 -8.86 30.72 -13.82
N THR A 82 -9.00 30.22 -12.60
CA THR A 82 -8.55 30.92 -11.39
C THR A 82 -7.07 30.64 -11.20
N LEU A 83 -6.28 31.68 -10.98
CA LEU A 83 -4.83 31.62 -10.79
C LEU A 83 -4.46 32.28 -9.47
N GLU A 84 -3.57 31.68 -8.68
CA GLU A 84 -3.01 32.26 -7.47
C GLU A 84 -1.50 32.01 -7.39
N GLN A 85 -0.77 33.05 -6.95
CA GLN A 85 0.68 32.97 -6.75
C GLN A 85 0.99 32.23 -5.45
N HIS A 86 1.50 31.00 -5.55
CA HIS A 86 2.00 30.19 -4.43
C HIS A 86 3.53 30.30 -4.34
N PHE A 87 4.04 31.51 -4.49
CA PHE A 87 5.48 31.78 -4.36
C PHE A 87 5.96 31.48 -2.95
N SER A 88 7.15 30.90 -2.87
CA SER A 88 7.70 30.49 -1.58
C SER A 88 9.18 30.80 -1.44
N ILE A 89 9.62 30.95 -0.18
CA ILE A 89 11.02 31.15 0.19
C ILE A 89 11.36 30.16 1.29
N ASP A 90 12.36 29.32 1.06
CA ASP A 90 12.84 28.37 2.06
C ASP A 90 13.78 29.09 3.04
N VAL A 91 13.45 29.05 4.33
CA VAL A 91 14.27 29.60 5.42
C VAL A 91 14.68 28.50 6.40
N THR A 92 15.78 28.72 7.13
CA THR A 92 16.24 27.77 8.14
C THR A 92 15.80 28.24 9.53
N ALA A 93 15.15 27.35 10.28
CA ALA A 93 14.80 27.58 11.68
C ALA A 93 16.03 27.43 12.59
N LYS A 94 15.92 27.90 13.83
CA LYS A 94 17.02 27.87 14.82
C LYS A 94 17.55 26.47 15.13
N ASP A 95 16.71 25.45 15.02
CA ASP A 95 17.05 24.05 15.24
C ASP A 95 17.65 23.37 14.00
N GLY A 96 17.76 24.10 12.88
CA GLY A 96 18.29 23.60 11.62
C GLY A 96 17.24 23.01 10.67
N SER A 97 15.97 22.93 11.07
CA SER A 97 14.88 22.53 10.18
C SER A 97 14.61 23.59 9.11
N LYS A 98 14.04 23.16 7.98
CA LYS A 98 13.67 24.03 6.87
C LYS A 98 12.19 24.37 6.96
N LEU A 99 11.88 25.65 6.79
CA LEU A 99 10.52 26.16 6.71
C LEU A 99 10.28 26.81 5.35
N ARG A 100 9.29 26.33 4.64
CA ARG A 100 8.81 26.95 3.40
C ARG A 100 7.80 28.03 3.73
N VAL A 101 8.18 29.26 3.47
CA VAL A 101 7.39 30.44 3.80
C VAL A 101 6.52 30.82 2.62
N PHE A 102 5.23 30.94 2.87
CA PHE A 102 4.21 31.39 1.91
C PHE A 102 3.53 32.65 2.40
N ARG A 103 2.97 33.42 1.45
CA ARG A 103 1.97 34.45 1.75
C ARG A 103 0.66 33.81 2.19
N LYS A 104 -0.22 34.59 2.77
CA LYS A 104 -1.61 34.24 2.99
C LYS A 104 -2.27 33.87 1.66
N ARG A 105 -3.01 32.77 1.63
CA ARG A 105 -3.79 32.28 0.48
C ARG A 105 -5.23 32.75 0.54
N ASN A 106 -5.83 33.09 -0.61
CA ASN A 106 -7.15 33.73 -0.66
C ASN A 106 -8.14 32.93 -1.56
N ASP A 107 -7.68 32.33 -2.64
CA ASP A 107 -8.54 31.76 -3.69
C ASP A 107 -8.34 30.27 -3.93
N ILE A 108 -7.12 29.75 -3.73
CA ILE A 108 -6.74 28.36 -3.98
C ILE A 108 -5.98 27.84 -2.76
N ASP A 109 -6.20 26.57 -2.41
CA ASP A 109 -5.55 25.86 -1.29
C ASP A 109 -5.59 26.64 0.02
N LEU A 110 -6.79 27.01 0.42
CA LEU A 110 -7.00 27.82 1.62
C LEU A 110 -6.48 27.12 2.87
N ILE A 111 -6.01 27.91 3.81
CA ILE A 111 -5.53 27.42 5.11
C ILE A 111 -6.73 27.09 5.99
N GLU A 112 -6.89 25.83 6.36
CA GLU A 112 -7.82 25.38 7.39
C GLU A 112 -7.13 25.46 8.76
N LEU A 113 -7.64 26.34 9.62
CA LEU A 113 -7.08 26.51 10.96
C LEU A 113 -7.58 25.44 11.92
N ASP A 114 -6.65 24.73 12.52
CA ASP A 114 -6.91 23.84 13.67
C ASP A 114 -7.08 24.68 14.95
N SER A 115 -6.27 25.72 15.09
CA SER A 115 -6.36 26.65 16.23
C SER A 115 -5.81 28.03 15.89
N GLY A 116 -6.27 29.05 16.64
CA GLY A 116 -5.80 30.43 16.50
C GLY A 116 -6.45 31.20 15.36
N ARG A 117 -5.66 32.03 14.66
CA ARG A 117 -6.09 32.88 13.54
C ARG A 117 -5.01 32.98 12.47
N LEU A 118 -5.35 33.56 11.32
CA LEU A 118 -4.38 33.88 10.27
C LEU A 118 -3.42 34.99 10.71
N ALA A 119 -2.20 34.99 10.18
CA ALA A 119 -1.21 36.02 10.38
C ALA A 119 -1.62 37.29 9.63
N GLU A 120 -1.65 38.43 10.32
CA GLU A 120 -2.04 39.74 9.77
C GLU A 120 -0.90 40.74 9.80
N LYS A 121 0.07 40.56 10.69
CA LYS A 121 1.13 41.52 10.96
C LYS A 121 2.52 40.90 10.83
N LYS A 122 3.50 41.79 10.62
CA LYS A 122 4.91 41.39 10.69
C LYS A 122 5.24 40.74 12.03
N GLY A 123 5.99 39.63 12.00
CA GLY A 123 6.34 38.86 13.19
C GLY A 123 5.26 37.88 13.64
N GLU A 124 4.12 37.77 12.94
CA GLU A 124 3.12 36.76 13.17
C GLU A 124 3.26 35.62 12.11
N ALA A 125 2.98 34.40 12.52
CA ALA A 125 2.99 33.27 11.62
C ALA A 125 1.90 32.23 11.94
N VAL A 126 1.37 31.57 10.92
CA VAL A 126 0.64 30.30 11.02
C VAL A 126 1.61 29.18 10.67
N VAL A 127 1.70 28.18 11.54
CA VAL A 127 2.58 27.03 11.36
C VAL A 127 1.75 25.84 10.91
N GLU A 128 2.29 25.05 10.03
CA GLU A 128 1.69 23.79 9.58
C GLU A 128 1.55 22.81 10.77
N LYS A 129 0.41 22.10 10.82
CA LYS A 129 -0.01 21.27 11.96
C LYS A 129 1.03 20.21 12.32
N ARG A 130 1.50 19.42 11.35
CA ARG A 130 2.40 18.29 11.64
C ARG A 130 3.78 18.77 12.11
N TYR A 131 4.30 19.85 11.55
CA TYR A 131 5.52 20.48 12.03
C TYR A 131 5.35 21.00 13.47
N SER A 132 4.22 21.64 13.77
CA SER A 132 3.95 22.14 15.13
C SER A 132 3.91 21.02 16.17
N GLU A 133 3.31 19.88 15.83
CA GLU A 133 3.26 18.69 16.70
C GLU A 133 4.66 18.11 16.97
N GLU A 134 5.48 17.94 15.91
CA GLU A 134 6.84 17.39 16.05
C GLU A 134 7.78 18.28 16.86
N HIS A 135 7.56 19.61 16.80
CA HIS A 135 8.36 20.59 17.55
C HIS A 135 7.68 21.04 18.85
N SER A 136 6.53 20.44 19.20
CA SER A 136 5.76 20.77 20.41
C SER A 136 5.43 22.26 20.50
N LEU A 137 5.05 22.87 19.39
CA LEU A 137 4.68 24.28 19.29
C LEU A 137 3.17 24.47 19.43
N SER A 138 2.78 25.53 20.09
CA SER A 138 1.38 25.93 20.34
C SER A 138 1.16 27.38 19.97
N VAL A 139 -0.10 27.77 19.79
CA VAL A 139 -0.46 29.17 19.59
C VAL A 139 0.00 30.03 20.79
N GLY A 140 0.72 31.12 20.53
CA GLY A 140 1.37 31.98 21.50
C GLY A 140 2.85 31.69 21.74
N ASP A 141 3.37 30.54 21.24
CA ASP A 141 4.80 30.23 21.32
C ASP A 141 5.60 31.06 20.30
N LYS A 142 6.91 31.08 20.47
CA LYS A 142 7.84 31.78 19.60
C LYS A 142 8.65 30.78 18.74
N LEU A 143 8.73 31.10 17.45
CA LEU A 143 9.53 30.36 16.47
C LEU A 143 10.54 31.30 15.81
N THR A 144 11.81 30.92 15.80
CA THR A 144 12.84 31.72 15.10
C THR A 144 13.20 31.01 13.78
N ALA A 145 12.99 31.71 12.66
CA ALA A 145 13.30 31.23 11.32
C ALA A 145 13.79 32.35 10.42
N GLY A 146 14.81 32.09 9.57
CA GLY A 146 15.39 33.12 8.68
C GLY A 146 15.91 34.34 9.42
N GLY A 147 16.34 34.22 10.69
CA GLY A 147 16.80 35.33 11.51
C GLY A 147 15.68 36.17 12.13
N VAL A 148 14.40 35.84 11.90
CA VAL A 148 13.22 36.54 12.45
C VAL A 148 12.60 35.70 13.55
N GLU A 149 12.20 36.35 14.67
CA GLU A 149 11.40 35.74 15.73
C GLU A 149 9.92 35.96 15.44
N PHE A 150 9.16 34.89 15.29
CA PHE A 150 7.72 34.89 15.06
C PHE A 150 6.95 34.55 16.32
N GLU A 151 5.80 35.19 16.51
CA GLU A 151 4.74 34.69 17.38
C GLU A 151 3.83 33.77 16.55
N ILE A 152 3.63 32.54 17.01
CA ILE A 152 2.70 31.62 16.38
C ILE A 152 1.27 32.04 16.74
N VAL A 153 0.54 32.58 15.78
CA VAL A 153 -0.84 33.06 15.97
C VAL A 153 -1.89 32.05 15.52
N GLY A 154 -1.47 31.01 14.78
CA GLY A 154 -2.33 29.92 14.33
C GLY A 154 -1.56 28.68 13.97
N ILE A 155 -2.27 27.55 14.00
CA ILE A 155 -1.82 26.25 13.52
C ILE A 155 -2.89 25.77 12.55
N GLY A 156 -2.48 25.22 11.40
CA GLY A 156 -3.43 24.78 10.38
C GLY A 156 -2.84 23.86 9.34
N THR A 157 -3.68 23.46 8.40
CA THR A 157 -3.37 22.56 7.28
C THR A 157 -3.75 23.20 5.95
N THR A 158 -3.20 22.71 4.85
CA THR A 158 -3.58 23.10 3.49
C THR A 158 -3.67 21.87 2.60
N PRO A 159 -4.65 21.79 1.70
CA PRO A 159 -4.89 20.57 0.93
C PRO A 159 -3.78 20.21 -0.08
N ASP A 160 -3.00 21.19 -0.53
CA ASP A 160 -1.84 20.98 -1.41
C ASP A 160 -0.63 20.40 -0.67
N TYR A 161 -0.67 20.32 0.67
CA TYR A 161 0.32 19.69 1.54
C TYR A 161 -0.31 18.71 2.55
N ASP A 162 -1.39 18.04 2.18
CA ASP A 162 -1.93 16.91 2.99
C ASP A 162 -0.82 15.90 3.33
N THR A 163 0.15 15.72 2.44
CA THR A 163 1.40 15.00 2.71
C THR A 163 2.57 16.00 2.57
N PRO A 164 3.18 16.45 3.68
CA PRO A 164 4.16 17.54 3.67
C PRO A 164 5.54 17.08 3.18
N PHE A 165 5.65 16.71 1.91
CA PHE A 165 6.92 16.46 1.24
C PHE A 165 7.63 17.77 0.91
N GLU A 166 8.93 17.84 1.19
CA GLU A 166 9.76 18.96 0.80
C GLU A 166 9.87 19.05 -0.73
N ASN A 167 10.15 17.90 -1.38
CA ASN A 167 10.28 17.78 -2.82
C ASN A 167 9.31 16.73 -3.37
N PHE A 168 8.93 16.83 -4.65
CA PHE A 168 8.08 15.84 -5.31
C PHE A 168 8.72 14.45 -5.45
N SER A 169 10.06 14.38 -5.38
CA SER A 169 10.82 13.14 -5.43
C SER A 169 10.96 12.43 -4.08
N ASP A 170 10.48 13.04 -3.00
CA ASP A 170 10.61 12.48 -1.67
C ASP A 170 9.69 11.26 -1.50
N THR A 171 10.20 10.23 -0.84
CA THR A 171 9.47 8.99 -0.56
C THR A 171 9.05 8.84 0.91
N ALA A 172 9.46 9.79 1.76
CA ALA A 172 9.15 9.81 3.18
C ALA A 172 8.99 11.24 3.68
N VAL A 173 8.01 11.46 4.53
CA VAL A 173 7.78 12.75 5.21
C VAL A 173 8.77 12.92 6.35
N SER A 174 9.30 14.13 6.50
CA SER A 174 10.21 14.49 7.58
C SER A 174 9.78 15.81 8.25
N SER A 175 8.70 15.77 9.02
CA SER A 175 8.18 16.97 9.70
C SER A 175 9.09 17.51 10.81
N LYS A 176 10.15 16.77 11.18
CA LYS A 176 11.26 17.29 12.00
C LYS A 176 12.23 18.14 11.21
N GLY A 177 12.37 17.90 9.91
CA GLY A 177 13.32 18.58 9.05
C GLY A 177 12.68 19.64 8.15
N PHE A 178 11.37 19.52 7.92
CA PHE A 178 10.64 20.38 6.98
C PHE A 178 9.23 20.70 7.49
N GLY A 179 8.76 21.93 7.25
CA GLY A 179 7.41 22.38 7.53
C GLY A 179 7.03 23.63 6.73
N LEU A 180 5.78 24.07 6.88
CA LEU A 180 5.26 25.25 6.20
C LEU A 180 5.02 26.38 7.20
N LEU A 181 5.23 27.61 6.72
CA LEU A 181 4.99 28.83 7.47
C LEU A 181 4.20 29.80 6.60
N PHE A 182 3.06 30.26 7.07
CA PHE A 182 2.24 31.27 6.37
C PHE A 182 2.33 32.58 7.13
N VAL A 183 2.71 33.64 6.41
CA VAL A 183 2.98 34.96 6.99
C VAL A 183 2.17 36.06 6.29
N SER A 184 2.15 37.25 6.87
CA SER A 184 1.58 38.43 6.21
C SER A 184 2.40 38.85 4.99
N ASP A 185 1.78 39.58 4.06
CA ASP A 185 2.45 40.09 2.85
C ASP A 185 3.68 40.93 3.20
N ASP A 186 3.57 41.83 4.18
CA ASP A 186 4.69 42.65 4.64
C ASP A 186 5.87 41.84 5.18
N GLN A 187 5.60 40.71 5.80
CA GLN A 187 6.63 39.80 6.30
C GLN A 187 7.29 39.02 5.18
N TYR A 188 6.49 38.58 4.24
CA TYR A 188 7.01 37.87 3.06
C TYR A 188 7.92 38.79 2.22
N ASP A 189 7.46 40.02 1.97
CA ASP A 189 8.24 41.05 1.25
C ASP A 189 9.56 41.38 1.94
N TYR A 190 9.58 41.37 3.28
CA TYR A 190 10.82 41.51 4.04
C TYR A 190 11.78 40.35 3.74
N PHE A 191 11.33 39.12 3.69
CA PHE A 191 12.18 37.97 3.32
C PHE A 191 12.71 38.08 1.89
N LYS A 192 11.85 38.49 0.96
CA LYS A 192 12.20 38.64 -0.45
C LYS A 192 13.24 39.73 -0.71
N ASN A 193 13.13 40.87 -0.04
CA ASN A 193 13.89 42.07 -0.39
C ASN A 193 15.05 42.39 0.56
N ASP A 194 14.91 42.14 1.86
CA ASP A 194 15.79 42.63 2.91
C ASP A 194 16.64 41.55 3.57
N CYS A 195 16.42 40.26 3.28
CA CYS A 195 17.18 39.16 3.83
C CYS A 195 18.09 38.56 2.77
N GLU A 196 19.28 38.10 3.19
CA GLU A 196 20.15 37.23 2.37
C GLU A 196 19.53 35.82 2.27
N GLN A 197 18.42 35.71 1.57
CA GLN A 197 17.71 34.44 1.41
C GLN A 197 18.01 33.77 0.07
N LYS A 198 17.64 32.50 -0.01
CA LYS A 198 17.67 31.73 -1.25
C LYS A 198 16.66 32.32 -2.24
N ALA A 199 16.81 31.91 -3.50
CA ALA A 199 15.88 32.28 -4.56
C ALA A 199 14.43 31.96 -4.17
N GLU A 200 13.52 32.86 -4.55
CA GLU A 200 12.07 32.63 -4.47
C GLU A 200 11.67 31.56 -5.47
N ASP A 201 10.92 30.56 -5.03
CA ASP A 201 10.29 29.58 -5.91
C ASP A 201 8.99 30.16 -6.47
N LEU A 202 8.93 30.30 -7.79
CA LEU A 202 7.85 31.00 -8.49
C LEU A 202 6.81 29.99 -8.99
N CYS A 203 5.96 29.50 -8.10
CA CYS A 203 4.91 28.53 -8.40
C CYS A 203 3.53 29.19 -8.43
N TYR A 204 2.73 28.88 -9.43
CA TYR A 204 1.33 29.27 -9.55
C TYR A 204 0.43 28.06 -9.35
N ALA A 205 -0.57 28.19 -8.49
CA ALA A 205 -1.67 27.23 -8.41
C ALA A 205 -2.81 27.65 -9.32
N TYR A 206 -3.51 26.71 -9.92
CA TYR A 206 -4.64 27.01 -10.80
C TYR A 206 -5.86 26.14 -10.55
N ARG A 207 -7.05 26.69 -10.92
CA ARG A 207 -8.32 25.97 -10.96
C ARG A 207 -9.04 26.26 -12.26
N LEU A 208 -9.40 25.21 -12.99
CA LEU A 208 -9.93 25.28 -14.35
C LEU A 208 -11.40 25.73 -14.44
N ASN A 209 -12.17 25.57 -13.38
CA ASN A 209 -13.60 25.93 -13.32
C ASN A 209 -14.45 25.33 -14.47
N GLY A 210 -13.97 24.24 -15.08
CA GLY A 210 -14.67 23.49 -16.14
C GLY A 210 -14.74 24.18 -17.50
N LYS A 211 -13.92 25.23 -17.75
CA LYS A 211 -13.92 25.99 -19.03
C LYS A 211 -12.70 25.75 -19.90
N ALA A 212 -11.61 25.32 -19.32
CA ALA A 212 -10.36 24.99 -20.01
C ALA A 212 -9.84 23.64 -19.53
N THR A 213 -8.86 23.09 -20.21
CA THR A 213 -8.14 21.88 -19.84
C THR A 213 -6.74 22.21 -19.35
N ASP A 214 -6.11 21.26 -18.63
CA ASP A 214 -4.71 21.37 -18.21
C ASP A 214 -3.77 21.57 -19.40
N ASP A 215 -4.01 20.85 -20.50
CA ASP A 215 -3.15 20.87 -21.68
C ASP A 215 -3.28 22.22 -22.41
N GLU A 216 -4.49 22.80 -22.51
CA GLU A 216 -4.69 24.15 -23.06
C GLU A 216 -4.01 25.23 -22.23
N LEU A 217 -4.02 25.11 -20.89
CA LEU A 217 -3.30 26.04 -20.03
C LEU A 217 -1.79 25.88 -20.21
N LYS A 218 -1.30 24.65 -20.30
CA LYS A 218 0.11 24.37 -20.50
C LYS A 218 0.62 24.96 -21.81
N GLU A 219 -0.06 24.65 -22.93
CA GLU A 219 0.27 25.21 -24.26
C GLU A 219 0.28 26.75 -24.22
N MET A 220 -0.69 27.37 -23.56
CA MET A 220 -0.74 28.82 -23.45
C MET A 220 0.48 29.41 -22.70
N ILE A 221 0.93 28.76 -21.63
CA ILE A 221 2.10 29.20 -20.86
C ILE A 221 3.38 29.01 -21.66
N GLU A 222 3.51 27.91 -22.40
CA GLU A 222 4.63 27.61 -23.29
C GLU A 222 4.72 28.63 -24.45
N ASP A 223 3.57 29.12 -24.94
CA ASP A 223 3.50 30.10 -26.01
C ASP A 223 3.78 31.56 -25.55
N PHE A 224 3.86 31.82 -24.24
CA PHE A 224 4.11 33.16 -23.73
C PHE A 224 5.55 33.63 -24.01
N ASP A 225 5.68 34.86 -24.52
CA ASP A 225 6.98 35.52 -24.67
C ASP A 225 7.73 35.57 -23.33
N PHE A 226 8.98 35.13 -23.35
CA PHE A 226 9.80 34.97 -22.18
C PHE A 226 11.19 35.61 -22.37
N ASP A 227 11.54 36.53 -21.49
CA ASP A 227 12.88 37.16 -21.50
C ASP A 227 13.88 36.36 -20.67
N TYR A 228 14.42 35.30 -21.25
CA TYR A 228 15.43 34.43 -20.61
C TYR A 228 16.68 35.20 -20.10
N LYS A 229 16.96 36.41 -20.60
CA LYS A 229 18.10 37.24 -20.15
C LYS A 229 17.89 37.79 -18.75
N LYS A 230 16.66 37.80 -18.26
CA LYS A 230 16.32 38.21 -16.89
C LYS A 230 16.48 37.09 -15.87
N VAL A 231 16.66 35.86 -16.30
CA VAL A 231 17.05 34.75 -15.42
C VAL A 231 18.49 34.97 -15.01
N THR A 232 18.70 35.76 -14.00
CA THR A 232 20.06 36.08 -13.49
C THR A 232 20.49 35.20 -12.34
N ASP A 233 19.64 34.25 -11.94
CA ASP A 233 19.92 33.42 -10.79
C ASP A 233 21.00 32.36 -11.08
N LYS A 234 22.21 32.69 -10.67
CA LYS A 234 23.37 31.80 -10.72
C LYS A 234 23.11 30.46 -10.00
N TYR A 235 22.30 30.49 -8.95
CA TYR A 235 21.94 29.32 -8.15
C TYR A 235 21.03 28.39 -8.95
N TYR A 236 20.09 28.98 -9.70
CA TYR A 236 19.18 28.23 -10.57
C TYR A 236 19.96 27.50 -11.69
N LEU A 237 20.90 28.21 -12.34
CA LEU A 237 21.75 27.61 -13.38
C LEU A 237 22.72 26.54 -12.82
N GLU A 238 23.18 26.69 -11.58
CA GLU A 238 23.98 25.65 -10.91
C GLU A 238 23.10 24.45 -10.51
N THR A 239 21.86 24.71 -10.04
CA THR A 239 20.89 23.67 -9.72
C THR A 239 20.50 22.88 -10.96
N ILE A 240 20.26 23.55 -12.10
CA ILE A 240 19.99 22.85 -13.38
C ILE A 240 21.18 21.99 -13.80
N LYS A 241 22.43 22.48 -13.68
CA LYS A 241 23.63 21.66 -13.97
C LYS A 241 23.73 20.45 -13.04
N ASP A 242 23.43 20.62 -11.76
CA ASP A 242 23.42 19.51 -10.79
C ASP A 242 22.30 18.51 -11.07
N VAL A 243 21.11 18.99 -11.46
CA VAL A 243 19.98 18.16 -11.85
C VAL A 243 20.30 17.38 -13.12
N LEU A 244 20.87 18.02 -14.15
CA LEU A 244 21.34 17.34 -15.37
C LEU A 244 22.40 16.28 -15.06
N LYS A 245 23.33 16.60 -14.19
CA LYS A 245 24.33 15.63 -13.74
C LYS A 245 23.69 14.45 -13.02
N GLN A 246 22.70 14.70 -12.15
CA GLN A 246 21.95 13.63 -11.49
C GLN A 246 21.19 12.77 -12.51
N ARG A 247 20.56 13.38 -13.53
CA ARG A 247 19.93 12.66 -14.64
C ARG A 247 20.93 11.72 -15.32
N ASP A 248 22.11 12.26 -15.68
CA ASP A 248 23.15 11.48 -16.36
C ASP A 248 23.68 10.36 -15.45
N ASP A 249 23.83 10.60 -14.15
CA ASP A 249 24.27 9.60 -13.18
C ASP A 249 23.22 8.48 -13.03
N ILE A 250 21.93 8.81 -13.02
CA ILE A 250 20.81 7.84 -12.98
C ILE A 250 20.77 7.04 -14.28
N SER A 251 20.81 7.71 -15.44
CA SER A 251 20.82 7.07 -16.76
C SER A 251 21.99 6.09 -16.90
N ASN A 252 23.19 6.52 -16.53
CA ASN A 252 24.37 5.67 -16.51
C ASN A 252 24.24 4.47 -15.52
N GLY A 253 23.53 4.67 -14.41
CA GLY A 253 23.23 3.59 -13.46
C GLY A 253 22.29 2.54 -14.05
N ILE A 254 21.26 2.99 -14.74
CA ILE A 254 20.27 2.14 -15.43
C ILE A 254 20.95 1.37 -16.58
N ASP A 255 21.81 2.03 -17.36
CA ASP A 255 22.58 1.38 -18.43
C ASP A 255 23.47 0.26 -17.88
N LYS A 256 24.20 0.52 -16.79
CA LYS A 256 25.00 -0.51 -16.12
C LYS A 256 24.16 -1.69 -15.60
N LEU A 257 22.97 -1.40 -15.07
CA LEU A 257 22.04 -2.44 -14.61
C LEU A 257 21.55 -3.29 -15.79
N TYR A 258 21.21 -2.63 -16.91
CA TYR A 258 20.82 -3.29 -18.15
C TYR A 258 21.93 -4.20 -18.67
N ASP A 259 23.15 -3.66 -18.87
CA ASP A 259 24.30 -4.41 -19.34
C ASP A 259 24.65 -5.58 -18.41
N GLY A 260 24.60 -5.34 -17.10
CA GLY A 260 24.81 -6.39 -16.10
C GLY A 260 23.76 -7.50 -16.17
N SER A 261 22.51 -7.16 -16.44
CA SER A 261 21.41 -8.15 -16.58
C SER A 261 21.56 -8.98 -17.86
N GLN A 262 21.98 -8.37 -18.97
CA GLN A 262 22.28 -9.09 -20.21
C GLN A 262 23.46 -10.03 -20.02
N THR A 263 24.53 -9.57 -19.39
CA THR A 263 25.70 -10.40 -19.05
C THR A 263 25.33 -11.58 -18.16
N LEU A 264 24.47 -11.35 -17.15
CA LEU A 264 23.95 -12.43 -16.30
C LEU A 264 23.14 -13.45 -17.11
N LYS A 265 22.23 -12.98 -17.97
CA LYS A 265 21.42 -13.83 -18.85
C LYS A 265 22.31 -14.71 -19.72
N ASP A 266 23.32 -14.11 -20.36
CA ASP A 266 24.25 -14.84 -21.25
C ASP A 266 25.08 -15.86 -20.45
N GLY A 267 25.63 -15.49 -19.29
CA GLY A 267 26.36 -16.41 -18.43
C GLY A 267 25.52 -17.55 -17.89
N VAL A 268 24.25 -17.30 -17.54
CA VAL A 268 23.33 -18.39 -17.10
C VAL A 268 22.90 -19.26 -18.29
N LYS A 269 22.82 -18.69 -19.50
CA LYS A 269 22.60 -19.44 -20.73
C LYS A 269 23.73 -20.43 -20.98
N ASP A 270 24.98 -19.96 -20.93
CA ASP A 270 26.18 -20.79 -21.08
C ASP A 270 26.22 -21.90 -20.02
N LEU A 271 25.84 -21.57 -18.77
CA LEU A 271 25.71 -22.56 -17.70
C LEU A 271 24.64 -23.61 -18.02
N SER A 272 23.49 -23.20 -18.58
CA SER A 272 22.43 -24.11 -18.95
C SER A 272 22.86 -25.05 -20.09
N GLU A 273 23.51 -24.50 -21.12
CA GLU A 273 24.04 -25.28 -22.24
C GLU A 273 25.15 -26.27 -21.78
N GLY A 274 26.02 -25.81 -20.86
CA GLY A 274 27.04 -26.68 -20.24
C GLY A 274 26.44 -27.78 -19.37
N ALA A 275 25.38 -27.50 -18.62
CA ALA A 275 24.67 -28.48 -17.81
C ALA A 275 23.93 -29.53 -18.69
N ASP A 276 23.36 -29.08 -19.81
CA ASP A 276 22.73 -29.98 -20.78
C ASP A 276 23.75 -30.91 -21.44
N ALA A 277 24.91 -30.36 -21.85
CA ALA A 277 26.01 -31.15 -22.41
C ALA A 277 26.56 -32.18 -21.40
N LEU A 278 26.66 -31.79 -20.13
CA LEU A 278 27.05 -32.70 -19.05
C LEU A 278 26.01 -33.81 -18.87
N TYR A 279 24.72 -33.48 -18.89
CA TYR A 279 23.63 -34.45 -18.78
C TYR A 279 23.68 -35.46 -19.93
N ASP A 280 23.88 -35.00 -21.18
CA ASP A 280 24.00 -35.86 -22.35
C ASP A 280 25.23 -36.77 -22.26
N ALA A 281 26.38 -36.23 -21.85
CA ALA A 281 27.60 -37.01 -21.66
C ALA A 281 27.43 -38.08 -20.55
N MET A 282 26.79 -37.72 -19.44
CA MET A 282 26.47 -38.66 -18.35
C MET A 282 25.47 -39.73 -18.80
N GLY A 283 24.55 -39.40 -19.72
CA GLY A 283 23.65 -40.35 -20.35
C GLY A 283 24.41 -41.41 -21.14
N GLY A 284 25.35 -40.97 -21.97
CA GLY A 284 26.22 -41.89 -22.72
C GLY A 284 27.07 -42.76 -21.80
N LEU A 285 27.63 -42.18 -20.73
CA LEU A 285 28.40 -42.96 -19.74
C LEU A 285 27.54 -43.98 -18.99
N TYR A 286 26.31 -43.63 -18.66
CA TYR A 286 25.37 -44.51 -17.98
C TYR A 286 24.97 -45.70 -18.87
N GLU A 287 24.69 -45.45 -20.16
CA GLU A 287 24.39 -46.54 -21.10
C GLU A 287 25.61 -47.43 -21.29
N GLY A 288 26.82 -46.89 -21.35
CA GLY A 288 28.07 -47.66 -21.38
C GLY A 288 28.29 -48.52 -20.11
N ALA A 289 27.96 -47.95 -18.94
CA ALA A 289 28.10 -48.66 -17.67
C ALA A 289 27.11 -49.83 -17.52
N LYS A 290 25.93 -49.74 -18.13
CA LYS A 290 24.98 -50.87 -18.19
C LYS A 290 25.51 -52.09 -18.95
N ALA A 291 26.44 -51.89 -19.87
CA ALA A 291 27.05 -52.99 -20.66
C ALA A 291 28.19 -53.68 -19.90
N LEU A 292 28.55 -53.25 -18.70
CA LEU A 292 29.60 -53.86 -17.88
C LEU A 292 29.13 -55.21 -17.29
N PRO A 293 30.07 -56.15 -17.06
CA PRO A 293 29.74 -57.43 -16.40
C PRO A 293 29.13 -57.24 -15.00
N GLU A 294 28.36 -58.23 -14.52
CA GLU A 294 27.65 -58.18 -13.22
C GLU A 294 28.54 -57.82 -12.01
N GLY A 295 29.83 -58.07 -12.07
CA GLY A 295 30.80 -57.68 -11.03
C GLY A 295 31.01 -56.15 -10.88
N ALA A 296 30.53 -55.33 -11.79
CA ALA A 296 30.69 -53.86 -11.80
C ALA A 296 29.45 -53.09 -11.31
N ASN A 297 28.53 -53.76 -10.61
CA ASN A 297 27.27 -53.16 -10.15
C ASN A 297 27.45 -51.87 -9.34
N GLY A 298 28.54 -51.74 -8.55
CA GLY A 298 28.87 -50.51 -7.81
C GLY A 298 29.19 -49.35 -8.73
N ILE A 299 29.87 -49.59 -9.85
CA ILE A 299 30.20 -48.57 -10.85
C ILE A 299 28.92 -48.11 -11.56
N THR A 300 28.09 -49.04 -11.99
CA THR A 300 26.80 -48.71 -12.63
C THR A 300 25.88 -47.89 -11.71
N ALA A 301 25.83 -48.23 -10.41
CA ALA A 301 25.06 -47.47 -9.43
C ALA A 301 25.60 -46.05 -9.22
N GLY A 302 26.95 -45.88 -9.14
CA GLY A 302 27.59 -44.58 -9.01
C GLY A 302 27.38 -43.69 -10.26
N VAL A 303 27.54 -44.30 -11.45
CA VAL A 303 27.30 -43.57 -12.72
C VAL A 303 25.82 -43.18 -12.85
N LYS A 304 24.88 -44.05 -12.39
CA LYS A 304 23.46 -43.73 -12.36
C LYS A 304 23.17 -42.54 -11.44
N ALA A 305 23.76 -42.52 -10.26
CA ALA A 305 23.58 -41.39 -9.33
C ALA A 305 24.15 -40.07 -9.92
N ALA A 306 25.28 -40.14 -10.63
CA ALA A 306 25.84 -38.99 -11.32
C ALA A 306 24.99 -38.53 -12.50
N TYR A 307 24.39 -39.46 -13.25
CA TYR A 307 23.42 -39.16 -14.32
C TYR A 307 22.16 -38.49 -13.76
N ASP A 308 21.57 -39.04 -12.69
CA ASP A 308 20.38 -38.48 -12.04
C ASP A 308 20.72 -37.06 -11.51
N GLY A 309 21.89 -36.84 -10.89
CA GLY A 309 22.35 -35.54 -10.42
C GLY A 309 22.62 -34.52 -11.55
N SER A 310 23.16 -35.01 -12.70
CA SER A 310 23.36 -34.12 -13.86
C SER A 310 22.03 -33.73 -14.51
N LYS A 311 21.01 -34.56 -14.43
CA LYS A 311 19.65 -34.21 -14.84
C LYS A 311 19.06 -33.10 -13.98
N ASP A 312 19.14 -33.26 -12.65
CA ASP A 312 18.66 -32.26 -11.71
C ASP A 312 19.40 -30.93 -11.91
N LEU A 313 20.70 -30.98 -12.19
CA LEU A 313 21.49 -29.78 -12.50
C LEU A 313 21.04 -29.11 -13.81
N SER A 314 20.79 -29.89 -14.88
CA SER A 314 20.29 -29.35 -16.15
C SER A 314 18.91 -28.70 -15.98
N GLU A 315 17.99 -29.36 -15.27
CA GLU A 315 16.65 -28.79 -14.98
C GLU A 315 16.76 -27.51 -14.13
N GLY A 316 17.63 -27.49 -13.13
CA GLY A 316 17.90 -26.32 -12.31
C GLY A 316 18.50 -25.17 -13.11
N ALA A 317 19.48 -25.45 -13.97
CA ALA A 317 20.12 -24.46 -14.83
C ALA A 317 19.16 -23.86 -15.86
N ARG A 318 18.27 -24.66 -16.46
CA ARG A 318 17.20 -24.18 -17.33
C ARG A 318 16.22 -23.27 -16.60
N SER A 319 15.85 -23.64 -15.38
CA SER A 319 14.99 -22.78 -14.54
C SER A 319 15.67 -21.46 -14.19
N ALA A 320 16.95 -21.51 -13.86
CA ALA A 320 17.76 -20.30 -13.61
C ALA A 320 17.86 -19.43 -14.86
N TYR A 321 18.05 -20.02 -16.05
CA TYR A 321 18.07 -19.29 -17.32
C TYR A 321 16.73 -18.58 -17.58
N SER A 322 15.62 -19.29 -17.43
CA SER A 322 14.29 -18.70 -17.58
C SER A 322 14.06 -17.53 -16.59
N GLY A 323 14.56 -17.68 -15.37
CA GLY A 323 14.53 -16.61 -14.37
C GLY A 323 15.40 -15.40 -14.78
N ALA A 324 16.61 -15.64 -15.26
CA ALA A 324 17.52 -14.59 -15.74
C ALA A 324 16.98 -13.88 -16.99
N GLU A 325 16.35 -14.62 -17.90
CA GLU A 325 15.68 -14.06 -19.07
C GLU A 325 14.49 -13.17 -18.67
N SER A 326 13.67 -13.63 -17.73
CA SER A 326 12.55 -12.84 -17.19
C SER A 326 13.03 -11.57 -16.50
N LEU A 327 14.13 -11.65 -15.75
CA LEU A 327 14.76 -10.50 -15.11
C LEU A 327 15.32 -9.53 -16.17
N ALA A 328 16.01 -10.01 -17.19
CA ALA A 328 16.55 -9.16 -18.26
C ALA A 328 15.43 -8.43 -19.01
N ASN A 329 14.32 -9.12 -19.31
CA ASN A 329 13.15 -8.52 -19.95
C ASN A 329 12.46 -7.49 -19.03
N GLY A 330 12.42 -7.74 -17.72
CA GLY A 330 11.92 -6.80 -16.72
C GLY A 330 12.77 -5.54 -16.63
N ILE A 331 14.09 -5.69 -16.65
CA ILE A 331 15.05 -4.56 -16.63
C ILE A 331 15.00 -3.79 -17.95
N ASP A 332 14.83 -4.44 -19.09
CA ASP A 332 14.64 -3.78 -20.39
C ASP A 332 13.39 -2.90 -20.38
N SER A 333 12.27 -3.45 -19.88
CA SER A 333 11.03 -2.69 -19.71
C SER A 333 11.18 -1.54 -18.72
N PHE A 334 11.89 -1.78 -17.60
CA PHE A 334 12.20 -0.75 -16.61
C PHE A 334 13.05 0.35 -17.22
N LYS A 335 14.13 0.01 -17.97
CA LYS A 335 14.97 0.99 -18.65
C LYS A 335 14.15 1.89 -19.57
N LYS A 336 13.31 1.29 -20.42
CA LYS A 336 12.48 2.05 -21.34
C LYS A 336 11.56 3.04 -20.62
N HIS A 337 10.86 2.61 -19.57
CA HIS A 337 10.01 3.51 -18.79
C HIS A 337 10.81 4.54 -17.99
N ALA A 338 12.00 4.16 -17.51
CA ALA A 338 12.86 5.09 -16.80
C ALA A 338 13.45 6.14 -17.74
N ASP A 339 13.85 5.78 -18.96
CA ASP A 339 14.31 6.73 -19.99
C ASP A 339 13.17 7.69 -20.37
N GLU A 340 11.94 7.18 -20.57
CA GLU A 340 10.75 8.00 -20.81
C GLU A 340 10.49 8.98 -19.66
N LEU A 341 10.56 8.51 -18.40
CA LEU A 341 10.40 9.35 -17.20
C LEU A 341 11.54 10.36 -17.05
N LEU A 342 12.78 9.96 -17.32
CA LEU A 342 13.93 10.87 -17.25
C LEU A 342 13.79 11.97 -18.30
N ASP A 343 13.34 11.65 -19.49
CA ASP A 343 13.11 12.65 -20.54
C ASP A 343 11.93 13.59 -20.18
N GLU A 344 10.88 13.06 -19.54
CA GLU A 344 9.76 13.87 -19.08
C GLU A 344 10.14 14.78 -17.90
N VAL A 345 10.83 14.23 -16.89
CA VAL A 345 11.16 14.95 -15.64
C VAL A 345 12.35 15.90 -15.80
N PHE A 346 13.31 15.56 -16.65
CA PHE A 346 14.54 16.34 -16.85
C PHE A 346 14.59 17.07 -18.20
N THR A 347 13.45 17.24 -18.87
CA THR A 347 13.39 18.08 -20.07
C THR A 347 13.73 19.50 -19.68
N ILE A 348 14.82 20.04 -20.25
CA ILE A 348 15.08 21.48 -20.15
C ILE A 348 14.28 22.12 -21.26
N ASP A 349 13.08 22.55 -20.93
CA ASP A 349 12.35 23.45 -21.77
C ASP A 349 12.98 24.84 -21.66
N LEU A 350 13.19 25.51 -22.77
CA LEU A 350 13.70 26.88 -22.80
C LEU A 350 12.58 27.91 -22.64
N ASP A 351 11.37 27.45 -22.47
CA ASP A 351 10.20 28.26 -22.20
C ASP A 351 10.18 28.76 -20.75
N ASN A 352 9.31 29.66 -20.42
CA ASN A 352 9.18 30.16 -19.05
C ASN A 352 8.71 29.08 -18.06
N LEU A 353 8.17 27.97 -18.55
CA LEU A 353 7.63 26.89 -17.76
C LEU A 353 8.76 25.98 -17.22
N THR A 354 8.90 25.90 -15.91
CA THR A 354 9.91 25.05 -15.24
C THR A 354 9.34 23.72 -14.76
N MET A 355 8.04 23.70 -14.48
CA MET A 355 7.34 22.56 -13.94
C MET A 355 5.85 22.69 -14.26
N PHE A 356 5.17 21.60 -14.58
CA PHE A 356 3.72 21.52 -14.69
C PHE A 356 3.22 20.24 -14.05
N VAL A 357 2.48 20.35 -12.94
CA VAL A 357 2.01 19.20 -12.16
C VAL A 357 0.49 19.28 -12.02
N LYS A 358 -0.21 18.31 -12.59
CA LYS A 358 -1.65 18.17 -12.43
C LYS A 358 -1.97 17.65 -11.02
N LYS A 359 -3.13 17.99 -10.49
CA LYS A 359 -3.57 17.52 -9.16
C LYS A 359 -3.39 16.02 -8.94
N GLY A 360 -3.72 15.20 -9.97
CA GLY A 360 -3.61 13.75 -9.88
C GLY A 360 -2.17 13.24 -9.73
N ASP A 361 -1.20 14.02 -10.20
CA ASP A 361 0.23 13.70 -10.17
C ASP A 361 0.95 14.36 -8.98
N ASN A 362 0.25 15.27 -8.27
CA ASN A 362 0.79 15.93 -7.10
C ASN A 362 0.79 15.00 -5.89
N VAL A 363 1.96 14.42 -5.58
CA VAL A 363 2.14 13.49 -4.45
C VAL A 363 1.83 14.11 -3.10
N ARG A 364 1.91 15.44 -2.96
CA ARG A 364 1.57 16.15 -1.73
C ARG A 364 0.06 16.13 -1.47
N ILE A 365 -0.74 16.23 -2.53
CA ILE A 365 -2.22 16.15 -2.48
C ILE A 365 -2.68 14.68 -2.40
N ALA A 366 -2.14 13.84 -3.29
CA ALA A 366 -2.62 12.47 -3.45
C ALA A 366 -2.06 11.50 -2.40
N GLY A 367 -0.95 11.84 -1.73
CA GLY A 367 -0.19 10.91 -0.90
C GLY A 367 -1.00 10.33 0.26
N ALA A 368 -1.65 11.18 1.05
CA ALA A 368 -2.39 10.76 2.23
C ALA A 368 -3.55 9.79 1.90
N ALA A 369 -4.36 10.13 0.89
CA ALA A 369 -5.43 9.24 0.41
C ALA A 369 -4.87 8.00 -0.30
N GLY A 370 -3.83 8.16 -1.13
CA GLY A 370 -3.20 7.09 -1.90
C GLY A 370 -2.62 5.99 -1.02
N ASP A 371 -1.97 6.35 0.08
CA ASP A 371 -1.37 5.41 1.02
C ASP A 371 -2.41 4.47 1.66
N VAL A 372 -3.57 4.99 2.02
CA VAL A 372 -4.63 4.21 2.66
C VAL A 372 -5.51 3.43 1.68
N VAL A 373 -5.52 3.77 0.39
CA VAL A 373 -6.29 3.02 -0.63
C VAL A 373 -5.81 1.57 -0.73
N MET A 374 -4.50 1.34 -0.71
CA MET A 374 -3.94 -0.01 -0.70
C MET A 374 -4.39 -0.77 0.55
N ASN A 375 -4.33 -0.14 1.72
CA ASN A 375 -4.75 -0.71 2.99
C ASN A 375 -6.23 -1.09 2.99
N LYS A 376 -7.10 -0.26 2.38
CA LYS A 376 -8.53 -0.54 2.20
C LYS A 376 -8.77 -1.82 1.40
N TYR A 377 -8.21 -1.92 0.19
CA TYR A 377 -8.43 -3.08 -0.66
C TYR A 377 -7.74 -4.34 -0.12
N ALA A 378 -6.54 -4.21 0.44
CA ALA A 378 -5.86 -5.30 1.11
C ALA A 378 -6.66 -5.79 2.33
N GLY A 379 -7.18 -4.87 3.16
CA GLY A 379 -8.02 -5.20 4.32
C GLY A 379 -9.26 -5.99 3.93
N LEU A 380 -9.97 -5.59 2.88
CA LEU A 380 -11.14 -6.30 2.37
C LEU A 380 -10.77 -7.68 1.80
N GLY A 381 -9.71 -7.78 0.99
CA GLY A 381 -9.29 -9.03 0.36
C GLY A 381 -8.70 -10.03 1.36
N VAL A 382 -7.74 -9.58 2.17
CA VAL A 382 -7.13 -10.39 3.24
C VAL A 382 -8.16 -10.78 4.28
N GLY A 383 -9.16 -9.92 4.52
CA GLY A 383 -10.28 -10.19 5.42
C GLY A 383 -11.04 -11.46 5.05
N VAL A 384 -11.36 -11.68 3.78
CA VAL A 384 -12.02 -12.90 3.31
C VAL A 384 -11.15 -14.13 3.57
N ILE A 385 -9.85 -14.05 3.27
CA ILE A 385 -8.89 -15.14 3.47
C ILE A 385 -8.77 -15.45 4.97
N LEU A 386 -8.60 -14.43 5.79
CA LEU A 386 -8.49 -14.57 7.25
C LEU A 386 -9.75 -15.24 7.81
N MET A 387 -10.93 -14.76 7.42
CA MET A 387 -12.20 -15.34 7.87
C MET A 387 -12.39 -16.79 7.39
N ALA A 388 -11.92 -17.14 6.19
CA ALA A 388 -11.93 -18.52 5.73
C ALA A 388 -11.02 -19.42 6.61
N LEU A 389 -9.80 -18.93 6.94
CA LEU A 389 -8.87 -19.65 7.83
C LEU A 389 -9.44 -19.82 9.24
N LEU A 390 -9.98 -18.74 9.83
CA LEU A 390 -10.62 -18.80 11.16
C LEU A 390 -11.80 -19.76 11.17
N THR A 391 -12.63 -19.74 10.13
CA THR A 391 -13.75 -20.64 9.97
C THR A 391 -13.29 -22.10 9.78
N TYR A 392 -12.18 -22.34 9.07
CA TYR A 392 -11.59 -23.67 8.96
C TYR A 392 -11.18 -24.21 10.33
N VAL A 393 -10.59 -23.39 11.19
CA VAL A 393 -10.28 -23.77 12.58
C VAL A 393 -11.56 -24.19 13.32
N ILE A 394 -12.64 -23.42 13.18
CA ILE A 394 -13.95 -23.79 13.74
C ILE A 394 -14.42 -25.13 13.19
N SER A 395 -14.25 -25.38 11.89
CA SER A 395 -14.62 -26.65 11.25
C SER A 395 -13.90 -27.85 11.85
N VAL A 396 -12.64 -27.70 12.26
CA VAL A 396 -11.88 -28.78 12.92
C VAL A 396 -12.54 -29.17 14.26
N PHE A 397 -12.99 -28.21 15.05
CA PHE A 397 -13.74 -28.50 16.29
C PHE A 397 -15.04 -29.26 16.02
N VAL A 398 -15.78 -28.84 14.99
CA VAL A 398 -17.03 -29.53 14.59
C VAL A 398 -16.74 -30.97 14.10
N ILE A 399 -15.63 -31.18 13.38
CA ILE A 399 -15.19 -32.53 12.98
C ILE A 399 -14.94 -33.41 14.20
N HIS A 400 -14.20 -32.92 15.19
CA HIS A 400 -13.94 -33.67 16.43
C HIS A 400 -15.23 -33.98 17.19
N GLN A 401 -16.22 -33.09 17.15
CA GLN A 401 -17.53 -33.35 17.73
C GLN A 401 -18.28 -34.43 16.97
N ILE A 402 -18.34 -34.35 15.63
CA ILE A 402 -18.94 -35.38 14.76
C ILE A 402 -18.26 -36.74 15.00
N GLN A 403 -16.94 -36.77 15.23
CA GLN A 403 -16.22 -38.02 15.55
C GLN A 403 -16.65 -38.61 16.88
N ARG A 404 -16.78 -37.80 17.94
CA ARG A 404 -17.27 -38.24 19.26
C ARG A 404 -18.73 -38.73 19.22
N GLU A 405 -19.54 -38.18 18.35
CA GLU A 405 -20.94 -38.51 18.19
C GLU A 405 -21.20 -39.50 17.02
N SER A 406 -20.16 -40.10 16.44
CA SER A 406 -20.26 -40.88 15.20
C SER A 406 -21.26 -42.06 15.33
N SER A 407 -21.28 -42.76 16.46
CA SER A 407 -22.22 -43.85 16.71
C SER A 407 -23.69 -43.37 16.76
N VAL A 408 -23.94 -42.21 17.39
CA VAL A 408 -25.27 -41.58 17.43
C VAL A 408 -25.71 -41.14 16.03
N ILE A 409 -24.80 -40.56 15.25
CA ILE A 409 -25.05 -40.16 13.87
C ILE A 409 -25.36 -41.35 13.00
N GLY A 410 -24.60 -42.48 13.17
CA GLY A 410 -24.85 -43.74 12.48
C GLY A 410 -26.22 -44.33 12.82
N ALA A 411 -26.63 -44.29 14.09
CA ALA A 411 -27.97 -44.71 14.52
C ALA A 411 -29.06 -43.82 13.89
N LEU A 412 -28.86 -42.50 13.83
CA LEU A 412 -29.79 -41.60 13.17
C LEU A 412 -29.92 -41.89 11.67
N TYR A 413 -28.81 -42.21 10.99
CA TYR A 413 -28.87 -42.64 9.60
C TYR A 413 -29.63 -43.97 9.42
N ALA A 414 -29.45 -44.94 10.31
CA ALA A 414 -30.18 -46.20 10.29
C ALA A 414 -31.70 -45.98 10.52
N LEU A 415 -32.07 -44.94 11.29
CA LEU A 415 -33.46 -44.52 11.49
C LEU A 415 -34.02 -43.61 10.37
N GLY A 416 -33.29 -43.43 9.26
CA GLY A 416 -33.73 -42.69 8.08
C GLY A 416 -33.46 -41.20 8.09
N ALA A 417 -32.63 -40.68 8.99
CA ALA A 417 -32.26 -39.24 9.00
C ALA A 417 -31.49 -38.88 7.69
N LYS A 418 -31.98 -37.85 7.01
CA LYS A 418 -31.36 -37.36 5.77
C LYS A 418 -30.06 -36.63 6.06
N LYS A 419 -29.00 -36.91 5.30
CA LYS A 419 -27.67 -36.26 5.37
C LYS A 419 -27.79 -34.71 5.42
N LYS A 420 -28.62 -34.12 4.54
CA LYS A 420 -28.85 -32.66 4.53
C LYS A 420 -29.35 -32.10 5.86
N ALA A 421 -30.14 -32.86 6.63
CA ALA A 421 -30.65 -32.42 7.93
C ALA A 421 -29.52 -32.38 8.99
N LEU A 422 -28.61 -33.35 8.96
CA LEU A 422 -27.44 -33.41 9.82
C LEU A 422 -26.43 -32.31 9.47
N ILE A 423 -26.11 -32.12 8.18
CA ILE A 423 -25.24 -31.02 7.73
C ILE A 423 -25.81 -29.70 8.27
N ARG A 424 -27.10 -29.42 8.04
CA ARG A 424 -27.72 -28.17 8.52
C ARG A 424 -27.62 -28.03 10.06
N HIS A 425 -27.75 -29.12 10.81
CA HIS A 425 -27.62 -29.10 12.27
C HIS A 425 -26.20 -28.69 12.70
N TYR A 426 -25.15 -29.34 12.16
CA TYR A 426 -23.77 -29.08 12.54
C TYR A 426 -23.20 -27.76 11.98
N VAL A 427 -23.75 -27.22 10.87
CA VAL A 427 -23.38 -25.93 10.29
C VAL A 427 -24.03 -24.74 11.05
N THR A 428 -25.21 -24.94 11.66
CA THR A 428 -25.99 -23.86 12.27
C THR A 428 -25.22 -23.15 13.39
N LEU A 429 -24.60 -23.89 14.31
CA LEU A 429 -23.93 -23.28 15.48
C LEU A 429 -22.66 -22.50 15.08
N PRO A 430 -21.75 -23.03 14.25
CA PRO A 430 -20.65 -22.26 13.70
C PRO A 430 -21.07 -20.97 12.97
N THR A 431 -22.16 -21.05 12.20
CA THR A 431 -22.67 -19.88 11.48
C THR A 431 -23.23 -18.82 12.43
N ILE A 432 -23.93 -19.24 13.51
CA ILE A 432 -24.40 -18.31 14.56
C ILE A 432 -23.21 -17.69 15.29
N VAL A 433 -22.19 -18.46 15.63
CA VAL A 433 -20.95 -17.97 16.26
C VAL A 433 -20.28 -16.93 15.37
N ALA A 434 -20.18 -17.22 14.07
CA ALA A 434 -19.59 -16.29 13.10
C ALA A 434 -20.43 -15.00 12.96
N PHE A 435 -21.75 -15.11 12.96
CA PHE A 435 -22.66 -13.97 12.89
C PHE A 435 -22.54 -13.08 14.15
N VAL A 436 -22.58 -13.67 15.33
CA VAL A 436 -22.45 -12.92 16.60
C VAL A 436 -21.07 -12.30 16.72
N GLY A 437 -20.02 -13.06 16.41
CA GLY A 437 -18.64 -12.56 16.41
C GLY A 437 -18.42 -11.43 15.41
N GLY A 438 -19.04 -11.56 14.22
CA GLY A 438 -19.00 -10.51 13.19
C GLY A 438 -19.63 -9.20 13.66
N ILE A 439 -20.82 -9.26 14.26
CA ILE A 439 -21.49 -8.06 14.80
C ILE A 439 -20.65 -7.41 15.91
N ILE A 440 -20.21 -8.19 16.89
CA ILE A 440 -19.43 -7.65 18.01
C ILE A 440 -18.11 -7.06 17.51
N GLY A 441 -17.42 -7.77 16.61
CA GLY A 441 -16.17 -7.29 16.01
C GLY A 441 -16.36 -6.00 15.18
N ALA A 442 -17.49 -5.90 14.45
CA ALA A 442 -17.84 -4.68 13.74
C ALA A 442 -18.11 -3.51 14.70
N VAL A 443 -18.90 -3.71 15.76
CA VAL A 443 -19.19 -2.65 16.74
C VAL A 443 -17.89 -2.14 17.40
N ILE A 444 -16.97 -3.04 17.76
CA ILE A 444 -15.67 -2.64 18.32
C ILE A 444 -14.79 -1.98 17.25
N GLY A 445 -14.78 -2.52 16.02
CA GLY A 445 -14.00 -1.98 14.91
C GLY A 445 -14.41 -0.57 14.50
N PHE A 446 -15.72 -0.27 14.53
CA PHE A 446 -16.24 1.08 14.28
C PHE A 446 -16.18 2.01 15.50
N SER A 447 -15.78 1.52 16.66
CA SER A 447 -15.63 2.37 17.84
C SER A 447 -14.34 3.22 17.78
N PRO A 448 -14.21 4.26 18.61
CA PRO A 448 -12.98 5.04 18.71
C PRO A 448 -11.73 4.18 18.95
N VAL A 449 -11.85 3.07 19.72
CA VAL A 449 -10.74 2.12 19.95
C VAL A 449 -10.27 1.47 18.64
N GLY A 450 -11.15 1.33 17.65
CA GLY A 450 -10.80 0.79 16.34
C GLY A 450 -10.31 1.87 15.37
N ILE A 451 -11.19 2.82 15.03
CA ILE A 451 -10.94 3.81 13.96
C ILE A 451 -9.85 4.81 14.40
N ASP A 452 -10.01 5.45 15.56
CA ASP A 452 -9.10 6.53 15.96
C ASP A 452 -7.68 6.01 16.16
N TYR A 453 -7.53 4.77 16.67
CA TYR A 453 -6.21 4.14 16.79
C TYR A 453 -5.53 3.94 15.44
N GLN A 454 -6.28 3.58 14.39
CA GLN A 454 -5.72 3.42 13.05
C GLN A 454 -5.46 4.78 12.37
N LEU A 455 -6.26 5.81 12.67
CA LEU A 455 -6.06 7.16 12.16
C LEU A 455 -4.75 7.79 12.66
N LEU A 456 -4.30 7.44 13.89
CA LEU A 456 -3.03 7.93 14.44
C LEU A 456 -1.84 7.64 13.52
N ASP A 457 -1.85 6.51 12.81
CA ASP A 457 -0.79 6.18 11.86
C ASP A 457 -0.79 7.15 10.66
N SER A 458 -1.96 7.45 10.10
CA SER A 458 -2.08 8.42 9.00
C SER A 458 -1.70 9.84 9.43
N TYR A 459 -2.15 10.27 10.59
CA TYR A 459 -1.80 11.60 11.14
C TYR A 459 -0.32 11.72 11.51
N ALA A 460 0.39 10.61 11.75
CA ALA A 460 1.82 10.63 12.02
C ALA A 460 2.67 11.06 10.80
N TYR A 461 2.16 10.86 9.58
CA TYR A 461 2.87 11.13 8.33
C TYR A 461 2.20 12.18 7.45
N SER A 462 0.97 12.58 7.77
CA SER A 462 0.19 13.52 6.96
C SER A 462 -0.26 14.72 7.79
N SER A 463 -0.28 15.89 7.16
CA SER A 463 -0.73 17.14 7.76
C SER A 463 -2.21 17.35 7.45
N LEU A 464 -3.05 16.71 8.21
CA LEU A 464 -4.49 16.67 7.99
C LEU A 464 -5.25 17.33 9.15
N PRO A 465 -6.40 17.95 8.89
CA PRO A 465 -7.33 18.30 9.96
C PRO A 465 -7.89 17.05 10.63
N ASP A 466 -8.46 17.19 11.82
CA ASP A 466 -9.07 16.07 12.54
C ASP A 466 -10.38 15.64 11.85
N PHE A 467 -10.33 14.57 11.08
CA PHE A 467 -11.50 14.06 10.37
C PHE A 467 -12.47 13.33 11.28
N THR A 468 -13.76 13.56 11.08
CA THR A 468 -14.80 12.78 11.74
C THR A 468 -14.89 11.38 11.12
N PRO A 469 -14.86 10.31 11.94
CA PRO A 469 -14.97 8.95 11.44
C PRO A 469 -16.21 8.72 10.58
N VAL A 470 -16.04 8.06 9.43
CA VAL A 470 -17.14 7.67 8.55
C VAL A 470 -17.52 6.20 8.75
N TYR A 471 -18.81 5.91 8.56
CA TYR A 471 -19.38 4.58 8.76
C TYR A 471 -20.03 4.09 7.45
N PRO A 472 -19.23 3.63 6.46
CA PRO A 472 -19.75 3.31 5.14
C PRO A 472 -20.69 2.10 5.19
N LEU A 473 -21.87 2.24 4.59
CA LEU A 473 -22.92 1.21 4.61
C LEU A 473 -22.44 -0.13 4.04
N TYR A 474 -21.60 -0.10 3.00
CA TYR A 474 -21.07 -1.32 2.40
C TYR A 474 -20.22 -2.12 3.40
N LEU A 475 -19.45 -1.45 4.26
CA LEU A 475 -18.59 -2.09 5.26
C LEU A 475 -19.43 -2.66 6.42
N ILE A 476 -20.51 -1.98 6.80
CA ILE A 476 -21.49 -2.50 7.77
C ILE A 476 -22.12 -3.79 7.22
N ILE A 477 -22.56 -3.79 5.97
CA ILE A 477 -23.13 -4.98 5.32
C ILE A 477 -22.07 -6.09 5.23
N TYR A 478 -20.85 -5.75 4.79
CA TYR A 478 -19.73 -6.68 4.68
C TYR A 478 -19.44 -7.35 6.03
N SER A 479 -19.36 -6.59 7.12
CA SER A 479 -19.01 -7.08 8.46
C SER A 479 -20.05 -8.01 9.07
N VAL A 480 -21.32 -7.79 8.75
CA VAL A 480 -22.44 -8.61 9.25
C VAL A 480 -22.68 -9.86 8.38
N VAL A 481 -22.53 -9.74 7.06
CA VAL A 481 -22.90 -10.79 6.09
C VAL A 481 -21.74 -11.71 5.77
N MET A 482 -20.53 -11.19 5.63
CA MET A 482 -19.37 -11.97 5.21
C MET A 482 -19.03 -13.11 6.19
N PRO A 483 -18.91 -12.89 7.53
CA PRO A 483 -18.56 -13.96 8.46
C PRO A 483 -19.51 -15.16 8.44
N PRO A 484 -20.84 -15.01 8.53
CA PRO A 484 -21.75 -16.15 8.47
C PRO A 484 -21.78 -16.82 7.09
N VAL A 485 -21.62 -16.08 5.99
CA VAL A 485 -21.59 -16.65 4.63
C VAL A 485 -20.35 -17.52 4.45
N VAL A 486 -19.16 -16.98 4.78
CA VAL A 486 -17.91 -17.75 4.72
C VAL A 486 -17.98 -18.97 5.65
N SER A 487 -18.48 -18.78 6.88
CA SER A 487 -18.68 -19.86 7.84
C SER A 487 -19.60 -20.94 7.30
N PHE A 488 -20.73 -20.56 6.70
CA PHE A 488 -21.68 -21.51 6.11
C PHE A 488 -21.04 -22.31 4.96
N ILE A 489 -20.33 -21.66 4.05
CA ILE A 489 -19.68 -22.30 2.90
C ILE A 489 -18.60 -23.28 3.38
N VAL A 490 -17.63 -22.79 4.17
CA VAL A 490 -16.48 -23.59 4.61
C VAL A 490 -16.94 -24.78 5.47
N ASN A 491 -17.80 -24.53 6.46
CA ASN A 491 -18.32 -25.62 7.30
C ASN A 491 -19.15 -26.61 6.49
N THR A 492 -19.97 -26.17 5.52
CA THR A 492 -20.74 -27.08 4.67
C THR A 492 -19.82 -28.00 3.87
N LEU A 493 -18.76 -27.45 3.25
CA LEU A 493 -17.79 -28.24 2.48
C LEU A 493 -17.08 -29.27 3.36
N VAL A 494 -16.57 -28.84 4.52
CA VAL A 494 -15.80 -29.70 5.44
C VAL A 494 -16.69 -30.78 6.06
N ILE A 495 -17.86 -30.41 6.57
CA ILE A 495 -18.80 -31.34 7.22
C ILE A 495 -19.41 -32.30 6.20
N ASN A 496 -19.75 -31.84 4.99
CA ASN A 496 -20.26 -32.70 3.93
C ASN A 496 -19.29 -33.83 3.57
N LYS A 497 -17.97 -33.50 3.48
CA LYS A 497 -16.91 -34.48 3.25
C LYS A 497 -16.86 -35.53 4.37
N ARG A 498 -17.06 -35.10 5.63
CA ARG A 498 -17.02 -36.00 6.79
C ARG A 498 -18.26 -36.87 6.92
N LEU A 499 -19.45 -36.34 6.69
CA LEU A 499 -20.73 -37.07 6.74
C LEU A 499 -21.02 -37.90 5.50
N SER A 500 -20.11 -38.02 4.54
CA SER A 500 -20.22 -38.90 3.36
C SER A 500 -19.88 -40.36 3.66
N GLN A 501 -19.60 -40.71 4.91
CA GLN A 501 -19.31 -42.10 5.34
C GLN A 501 -20.62 -42.90 5.46
N THR A 502 -20.52 -44.21 5.34
CA THR A 502 -21.67 -45.13 5.49
C THR A 502 -22.12 -45.21 6.95
N ALA A 503 -23.42 -45.54 7.21
CA ALA A 503 -23.95 -45.70 8.55
C ALA A 503 -23.14 -46.72 9.37
N LEU A 504 -22.74 -47.81 8.73
CA LEU A 504 -21.97 -48.90 9.38
C LEU A 504 -20.57 -48.42 9.80
N SER A 505 -19.85 -47.66 8.95
CA SER A 505 -18.52 -47.13 9.29
C SER A 505 -18.58 -46.11 10.40
N LEU A 506 -19.68 -45.32 10.48
CA LEU A 506 -19.91 -44.37 11.55
C LEU A 506 -20.22 -45.05 12.90
N ILE A 507 -21.02 -46.14 12.88
CA ILE A 507 -21.35 -46.92 14.10
C ILE A 507 -20.08 -47.62 14.66
N ARG A 508 -19.26 -48.18 13.77
CA ARG A 508 -18.01 -48.84 14.15
C ARG A 508 -16.86 -47.89 14.46
N ASN A 509 -17.07 -46.61 14.29
CA ASN A 509 -16.05 -45.57 14.42
C ASN A 509 -14.78 -45.85 13.56
N GLU A 510 -14.98 -46.59 12.45
CA GLU A 510 -13.91 -46.93 11.52
C GLU A 510 -13.50 -45.62 10.81
N GLN A 511 -12.30 -45.12 11.14
CA GLN A 511 -11.69 -44.11 10.28
C GLN A 511 -11.40 -44.80 8.94
N LYS A 512 -11.96 -44.29 7.82
CA LYS A 512 -11.37 -44.59 6.52
C LYS A 512 -9.93 -44.11 6.61
N THR A 513 -9.00 -45.05 6.82
CA THR A 513 -7.63 -44.82 6.42
C THR A 513 -7.72 -44.45 4.95
N GLY A 514 -7.50 -43.15 4.66
CA GLY A 514 -7.44 -42.69 3.28
C GLY A 514 -6.48 -43.68 2.58
N HIS A 515 -6.86 -44.16 1.41
CA HIS A 515 -5.86 -44.68 0.50
C HIS A 515 -4.90 -43.51 0.30
N TYR A 516 -3.90 -43.43 1.17
CA TYR A 516 -2.68 -42.73 0.82
C TYR A 516 -2.18 -43.52 -0.39
N SER A 517 -2.40 -43.03 -1.59
CA SER A 517 -1.53 -43.34 -2.69
C SER A 517 -0.15 -43.15 -2.08
N ARG A 518 0.58 -44.24 -1.91
CA ARG A 518 1.96 -44.19 -1.46
C ARG A 518 2.70 -43.35 -2.49
N VAL A 519 2.72 -42.06 -2.31
CA VAL A 519 3.85 -41.25 -2.76
C VAL A 519 5.00 -41.88 -1.99
N LYS A 520 5.73 -42.78 -2.65
CA LYS A 520 7.01 -43.26 -2.16
C LYS A 520 7.91 -42.04 -2.08
N ILE A 521 7.83 -41.34 -0.95
CA ILE A 521 8.88 -40.40 -0.60
C ILE A 521 10.11 -41.28 -0.40
N LYS A 522 11.01 -41.26 -1.38
CA LYS A 522 12.35 -41.85 -1.31
C LYS A 522 13.25 -41.13 -0.28
N SER A 523 12.66 -40.60 0.79
CA SER A 523 13.39 -39.90 1.85
C SER A 523 13.97 -40.81 2.94
N ARG A 524 13.70 -42.13 2.86
CA ARG A 524 14.22 -43.06 3.86
C ARG A 524 15.76 -43.19 3.83
N ASN A 525 16.40 -42.77 2.75
CA ASN A 525 17.87 -42.76 2.64
C ASN A 525 18.51 -41.42 3.06
N PHE A 526 17.73 -40.32 3.23
CA PHE A 526 18.26 -39.05 3.65
C PHE A 526 18.45 -39.00 5.19
N ILE A 527 17.53 -39.60 5.93
CA ILE A 527 17.59 -39.63 7.41
C ILE A 527 18.69 -40.58 7.93
N ARG A 528 19.04 -41.64 7.19
CA ARG A 528 20.16 -42.56 7.56
C ARG A 528 21.57 -42.02 7.32
N ARG A 529 21.71 -40.87 6.68
CA ARG A 529 23.02 -40.21 6.49
C ARG A 529 23.35 -39.14 7.55
N PHE A 530 22.42 -38.86 8.47
CA PHE A 530 22.59 -37.94 9.57
C PHE A 530 22.46 -38.58 10.97
N GLN A 531 22.48 -39.87 11.07
CA GLN A 531 22.79 -40.65 12.26
C GLN A 531 24.14 -41.38 11.99
#